data_ecfb31557d334fec5427cb909cd78214
#
_entry.id   ecfb31557d334fec5427cb909cd78214
#
_cell.length_a   1.000
_cell.length_b   1.000
_cell.length_c   1.000
_cell.angle_alpha   90.00
_cell.angle_beta   90.00
_cell.angle_gamma   90.00
#
_symmetry.space_group_name_H-M   'P 1'
#
loop_
_entity.id
_entity.type
_entity.pdbx_description
1 polymer ?
#
loop_
_entity_poly.entity_id
_entity_poly.type
_entity_poly.pdbx_seq_one_letter_code
_entity_poly.pdbx_strand_id
1 'polypeptide(L)'
;GKIAEMKTGEGKTLVATLPVALNALSGKGVHVVTVNDYLATRDAQWMGKLYNFLGLSVGVIVNGLDDQARKEAYGADITYGTNNEFGFDYLRDNMKFYATQLVQRGHNFAIVDEVDSILIDEARTPLIISGASDESVGMYRAMDQIVRQLGPEDYTVDEKARTAMLSEEGVAHCEALLHVDNLFDPANITQQHCILQALKAHHVFKRDVDYIVQNDKVVIVDEFTGRLMDGRRYSDGLHQALEAK
;
A
#
# COMPACT_ATOMS: atom_id res chain seq x y z
N GLY A 1 -23.30 5.09 -2.85
CA GLY A 1 -22.71 4.12 -3.76
C GLY A 1 -23.72 3.04 -4.13
N LYS A 2 -23.50 2.40 -5.26
CA LYS A 2 -24.28 1.24 -5.74
C LYS A 2 -23.28 0.18 -6.19
N ILE A 3 -23.65 -1.09 -6.02
CA ILE A 3 -22.91 -2.23 -6.55
C ILE A 3 -23.70 -2.77 -7.74
N ALA A 4 -23.01 -2.99 -8.88
CA ALA A 4 -23.56 -3.65 -10.04
C ALA A 4 -22.81 -4.98 -10.24
N GLU A 5 -23.49 -6.09 -10.22
CA GLU A 5 -22.91 -7.41 -10.45
C GLU A 5 -22.97 -7.75 -11.93
N MET A 6 -21.81 -8.08 -12.49
CA MET A 6 -21.65 -8.59 -13.86
C MET A 6 -20.61 -9.72 -13.85
N LYS A 7 -20.93 -10.84 -14.47
CA LYS A 7 -20.02 -11.99 -14.58
C LYS A 7 -18.87 -11.71 -15.52
N THR A 8 -17.80 -12.46 -15.35
CA THR A 8 -16.65 -12.43 -16.29
C THR A 8 -17.11 -12.70 -17.72
N GLY A 9 -16.65 -11.89 -18.67
CA GLY A 9 -17.01 -12.03 -20.09
C GLY A 9 -18.28 -11.30 -20.53
N GLU A 10 -19.05 -10.70 -19.63
CA GLU A 10 -20.28 -9.95 -19.97
C GLU A 10 -20.04 -8.54 -20.50
N GLY A 11 -18.79 -8.15 -20.73
CA GLY A 11 -18.43 -6.88 -21.34
C GLY A 11 -18.42 -5.68 -20.37
N LYS A 12 -18.04 -5.89 -19.11
CA LYS A 12 -17.95 -4.81 -18.08
C LYS A 12 -17.27 -3.56 -18.61
N THR A 13 -16.10 -3.69 -19.26
CA THR A 13 -15.32 -2.58 -19.80
C THR A 13 -16.13 -1.72 -20.78
N LEU A 14 -16.92 -2.33 -21.67
CA LEU A 14 -17.75 -1.59 -22.62
C LEU A 14 -18.97 -0.97 -21.93
N VAL A 15 -19.65 -1.72 -21.06
CA VAL A 15 -20.85 -1.24 -20.34
C VAL A 15 -20.49 -0.04 -19.45
N ALA A 16 -19.31 -0.04 -18.82
CA ALA A 16 -18.82 1.06 -18.01
C ALA A 16 -18.74 2.39 -18.77
N THR A 17 -18.56 2.37 -20.09
CA THR A 17 -18.46 3.59 -20.88
C THR A 17 -19.73 4.45 -20.82
N LEU A 18 -20.90 3.86 -20.64
CA LEU A 18 -22.18 4.57 -20.59
C LEU A 18 -22.26 5.51 -19.37
N PRO A 19 -22.13 5.02 -18.12
CA PRO A 19 -22.15 5.89 -16.95
C PRO A 19 -20.91 6.79 -16.88
N VAL A 20 -19.75 6.37 -17.39
CA VAL A 20 -18.54 7.22 -17.47
C VAL A 20 -18.80 8.43 -18.36
N ALA A 21 -19.24 8.22 -19.60
CA ALA A 21 -19.51 9.32 -20.54
C ALA A 21 -20.59 10.26 -19.98
N LEU A 22 -21.70 9.71 -19.45
CA LEU A 22 -22.78 10.50 -18.88
C LEU A 22 -22.28 11.43 -17.75
N ASN A 23 -21.49 10.92 -16.84
CA ASN A 23 -20.99 11.71 -15.70
C ASN A 23 -19.84 12.64 -16.09
N ALA A 24 -19.05 12.33 -17.14
CA ALA A 24 -18.01 13.18 -17.66
C ALA A 24 -18.55 14.49 -18.27
N LEU A 25 -19.79 14.47 -18.78
CA LEU A 25 -20.46 15.70 -19.31
C LEU A 25 -20.58 16.82 -18.27
N SER A 26 -20.47 16.51 -16.99
CA SER A 26 -20.45 17.54 -15.93
C SER A 26 -19.19 18.40 -15.92
N GLY A 27 -18.12 17.98 -16.60
CA GLY A 27 -16.80 18.65 -16.60
C GLY A 27 -16.03 18.52 -15.27
N LYS A 28 -16.58 17.77 -14.29
CA LYS A 28 -15.99 17.65 -12.94
C LYS A 28 -15.00 16.50 -12.80
N GLY A 29 -14.84 15.67 -13.84
CA GLY A 29 -13.96 14.52 -13.86
C GLY A 29 -14.60 13.22 -13.38
N VAL A 30 -14.23 12.15 -14.05
CA VAL A 30 -14.63 10.77 -13.72
C VAL A 30 -13.40 9.91 -13.55
N HIS A 31 -13.33 9.15 -12.47
CA HIS A 31 -12.27 8.18 -12.24
C HIS A 31 -12.74 6.76 -12.59
N VAL A 32 -11.94 6.03 -13.34
CA VAL A 32 -12.16 4.60 -13.62
C VAL A 32 -11.02 3.83 -12.97
N VAL A 33 -11.36 3.10 -11.91
CA VAL A 33 -10.39 2.39 -11.07
C VAL A 33 -10.30 0.95 -11.55
N THR A 34 -9.09 0.52 -11.91
CA THR A 34 -8.76 -0.83 -12.38
C THR A 34 -7.78 -1.52 -11.43
N VAL A 35 -7.60 -2.83 -11.59
CA VAL A 35 -6.77 -3.66 -10.70
C VAL A 35 -5.26 -3.43 -10.92
N ASN A 36 -4.83 -3.06 -12.13
CA ASN A 36 -3.43 -2.88 -12.46
C ASN A 36 -3.21 -1.88 -13.60
N ASP A 37 -1.96 -1.40 -13.74
CA ASP A 37 -1.56 -0.40 -14.73
C ASP A 37 -1.76 -0.86 -16.18
N TYR A 38 -1.60 -2.17 -16.43
CA TYR A 38 -1.84 -2.73 -17.76
C TYR A 38 -3.30 -2.56 -18.17
N LEU A 39 -4.24 -2.92 -17.28
CA LEU A 39 -5.68 -2.75 -17.56
C LEU A 39 -6.05 -1.28 -17.67
N ALA A 40 -5.52 -0.42 -16.79
CA ALA A 40 -5.75 1.02 -16.86
C ALA A 40 -5.34 1.58 -18.24
N THR A 41 -4.16 1.23 -18.71
CA THR A 41 -3.64 1.69 -20.00
C THR A 41 -4.41 1.08 -21.18
N ARG A 42 -4.65 -0.24 -21.16
CA ARG A 42 -5.37 -0.95 -22.22
C ARG A 42 -6.78 -0.40 -22.40
N ASP A 43 -7.52 -0.28 -21.30
CA ASP A 43 -8.93 0.10 -21.34
C ASP A 43 -9.08 1.59 -21.68
N ALA A 44 -8.19 2.46 -21.19
CA ALA A 44 -8.13 3.85 -21.60
C ALA A 44 -7.86 4.01 -23.10
N GLN A 45 -6.92 3.25 -23.65
CA GLN A 45 -6.62 3.30 -25.10
C GLN A 45 -7.77 2.75 -25.95
N TRP A 46 -8.41 1.68 -25.50
CA TRP A 46 -9.49 1.03 -26.23
C TRP A 46 -10.77 1.84 -26.16
N MET A 47 -11.26 2.16 -24.97
CA MET A 47 -12.49 2.93 -24.76
C MET A 47 -12.28 4.41 -25.05
N GLY A 48 -11.06 4.90 -24.97
CA GLY A 48 -10.68 6.28 -25.34
C GLY A 48 -11.07 6.66 -26.77
N LYS A 49 -11.12 5.70 -27.69
CA LYS A 49 -11.63 5.95 -29.06
C LYS A 49 -13.08 6.40 -29.04
N LEU A 50 -13.91 5.78 -28.21
CA LEU A 50 -15.31 6.14 -28.03
C LEU A 50 -15.44 7.50 -27.33
N TYR A 51 -14.69 7.72 -26.25
CA TYR A 51 -14.74 8.97 -25.49
C TYR A 51 -14.26 10.16 -26.34
N ASN A 52 -13.17 10.02 -27.06
CA ASN A 52 -12.66 11.04 -27.98
C ASN A 52 -13.65 11.36 -29.11
N PHE A 53 -14.36 10.36 -29.64
CA PHE A 53 -15.43 10.56 -30.60
C PHE A 53 -16.56 11.40 -30.03
N LEU A 54 -16.84 11.27 -28.72
CA LEU A 54 -17.82 12.08 -27.98
C LEU A 54 -17.26 13.44 -27.55
N GLY A 55 -16.01 13.77 -27.86
CA GLY A 55 -15.36 15.03 -27.49
C GLY A 55 -14.86 15.06 -26.04
N LEU A 56 -14.73 13.89 -25.38
CA LEU A 56 -14.23 13.76 -24.02
C LEU A 56 -12.75 13.36 -24.01
N SER A 57 -11.96 14.04 -23.18
CA SER A 57 -10.54 13.74 -22.98
C SER A 57 -10.31 12.59 -22.01
N VAL A 58 -9.23 11.82 -22.22
CA VAL A 58 -8.88 10.67 -21.41
C VAL A 58 -7.44 10.78 -20.94
N GLY A 59 -7.22 10.67 -19.62
CA GLY A 59 -5.91 10.54 -18.98
C GLY A 59 -5.72 9.18 -18.33
N VAL A 60 -4.47 8.80 -18.11
CA VAL A 60 -4.10 7.54 -17.44
C VAL A 60 -3.06 7.84 -16.37
N ILE A 61 -3.30 7.34 -15.16
CA ILE A 61 -2.35 7.38 -14.05
C ILE A 61 -1.75 6.00 -13.87
N VAL A 62 -0.44 5.91 -14.09
CA VAL A 62 0.37 4.71 -13.91
C VAL A 62 1.63 5.03 -13.13
N ASN A 63 2.31 3.99 -12.67
CA ASN A 63 3.57 4.14 -11.95
C ASN A 63 4.63 4.87 -12.80
N GLY A 64 5.46 5.70 -12.15
CA GLY A 64 6.57 6.41 -12.79
C GLY A 64 6.24 7.75 -13.43
N LEU A 65 4.99 8.19 -13.43
CA LEU A 65 4.62 9.54 -13.89
C LEU A 65 5.11 10.61 -12.89
N ASP A 66 5.61 11.72 -13.43
CA ASP A 66 5.91 12.92 -12.64
C ASP A 66 4.64 13.72 -12.27
N ASP A 67 4.78 14.70 -11.37
CA ASP A 67 3.65 15.50 -10.87
C ASP A 67 2.95 16.27 -12.00
N GLN A 68 3.68 16.72 -13.03
CA GLN A 68 3.10 17.46 -14.15
C GLN A 68 2.23 16.56 -15.03
N ALA A 69 2.74 15.39 -15.40
CA ALA A 69 1.99 14.41 -16.18
C ALA A 69 0.76 13.88 -15.42
N ARG A 70 0.88 13.70 -14.09
CA ARG A 70 -0.25 13.35 -13.23
C ARG A 70 -1.31 14.44 -13.25
N LYS A 71 -0.92 15.69 -13.09
CA LYS A 71 -1.83 16.84 -13.11
C LYS A 71 -2.59 16.97 -14.43
N GLU A 72 -1.91 16.75 -15.54
CA GLU A 72 -2.52 16.72 -16.87
C GLU A 72 -3.53 15.57 -17.00
N ALA A 73 -3.16 14.37 -16.56
CA ALA A 73 -4.05 13.22 -16.60
C ALA A 73 -5.29 13.38 -15.70
N TYR A 74 -5.16 13.96 -14.50
CA TYR A 74 -6.30 14.31 -13.66
C TYR A 74 -7.13 15.47 -14.21
N GLY A 75 -6.54 16.33 -15.05
CA GLY A 75 -7.23 17.39 -15.76
C GLY A 75 -8.17 16.91 -16.87
N ALA A 76 -8.00 15.67 -17.35
CA ALA A 76 -8.87 15.08 -18.36
C ALA A 76 -10.31 14.85 -17.84
N ASP A 77 -11.29 14.73 -18.75
CA ASP A 77 -12.68 14.45 -18.39
C ASP A 77 -12.84 13.07 -17.74
N ILE A 78 -12.01 12.12 -18.16
CA ILE A 78 -12.00 10.73 -17.68
C ILE A 78 -10.56 10.34 -17.36
N THR A 79 -10.33 9.84 -16.13
CA THR A 79 -9.00 9.41 -15.68
C THR A 79 -9.05 7.95 -15.29
N TYR A 80 -8.27 7.12 -15.98
CA TYR A 80 -8.04 5.71 -15.65
C TYR A 80 -6.83 5.58 -14.72
N GLY A 81 -6.87 4.63 -13.79
CA GLY A 81 -5.75 4.33 -12.90
C GLY A 81 -6.07 3.19 -11.96
N THR A 82 -5.09 2.80 -11.15
CA THR A 82 -5.29 1.80 -10.10
C THR A 82 -5.72 2.46 -8.79
N ASN A 83 -6.35 1.67 -7.91
CA ASN A 83 -6.66 2.11 -6.54
C ASN A 83 -5.41 2.61 -5.80
N ASN A 84 -4.27 1.94 -5.99
CA ASN A 84 -2.99 2.31 -5.37
C ASN A 84 -2.51 3.68 -5.85
N GLU A 85 -2.47 3.91 -7.16
CA GLU A 85 -2.01 5.18 -7.73
C GLU A 85 -2.90 6.35 -7.28
N PHE A 86 -4.22 6.20 -7.33
CA PHE A 86 -5.14 7.22 -6.84
C PHE A 86 -5.01 7.48 -5.34
N GLY A 87 -4.85 6.41 -4.55
CA GLY A 87 -4.69 6.51 -3.11
C GLY A 87 -3.35 7.14 -2.71
N PHE A 88 -2.25 6.77 -3.36
CA PHE A 88 -0.94 7.40 -3.11
C PHE A 88 -0.91 8.87 -3.55
N ASP A 89 -1.55 9.22 -4.66
CA ASP A 89 -1.66 10.62 -5.07
C ASP A 89 -2.48 11.43 -4.06
N TYR A 90 -3.57 10.86 -3.54
CA TYR A 90 -4.34 11.49 -2.46
C TYR A 90 -3.48 11.73 -1.21
N LEU A 91 -2.69 10.76 -0.79
CA LEU A 91 -1.79 10.91 0.36
C LEU A 91 -0.71 11.97 0.08
N ARG A 92 -0.09 11.95 -1.10
CA ARG A 92 0.92 12.95 -1.49
C ARG A 92 0.33 14.36 -1.53
N ASP A 93 -0.87 14.52 -2.08
CA ASP A 93 -1.57 15.81 -2.12
C ASP A 93 -1.85 16.34 -0.71
N ASN A 94 -2.22 15.48 0.25
CA ASN A 94 -2.43 15.89 1.64
C ASN A 94 -1.14 16.31 2.38
N MET A 95 0.03 16.07 1.80
CA MET A 95 1.33 16.53 2.32
C MET A 95 1.80 17.83 1.69
N LYS A 96 1.11 18.35 0.65
CA LYS A 96 1.49 19.59 -0.03
C LYS A 96 1.06 20.83 0.78
N PHE A 97 1.91 21.85 0.77
CA PHE A 97 1.64 23.11 1.48
C PHE A 97 0.74 24.09 0.69
N TYR A 98 0.75 24.00 -0.64
CA TYR A 98 0.03 24.93 -1.52
C TYR A 98 -0.93 24.18 -2.43
N ALA A 99 -2.15 24.69 -2.59
CA ALA A 99 -3.17 24.11 -3.47
C ALA A 99 -2.70 23.99 -4.94
N THR A 100 -1.80 24.87 -5.39
CA THR A 100 -1.22 24.84 -6.74
C THR A 100 -0.34 23.61 -6.99
N GLN A 101 0.13 22.95 -5.93
CA GLN A 101 0.97 21.75 -5.99
C GLN A 101 0.15 20.45 -6.04
N LEU A 102 -1.16 20.52 -5.80
CA LEU A 102 -2.04 19.35 -5.87
C LEU A 102 -2.11 18.82 -7.31
N VAL A 103 -2.07 17.52 -7.45
CA VAL A 103 -2.24 16.86 -8.75
C VAL A 103 -3.71 16.49 -9.00
N GLN A 104 -4.44 16.09 -7.96
CA GLN A 104 -5.86 15.77 -8.03
C GLN A 104 -6.72 17.03 -7.93
N ARG A 105 -7.84 17.03 -8.64
CA ARG A 105 -8.80 18.17 -8.63
C ARG A 105 -10.09 17.88 -7.86
N GLY A 106 -10.12 16.80 -7.07
CA GLY A 106 -11.28 16.37 -6.29
C GLY A 106 -11.96 15.12 -6.88
N HIS A 107 -12.99 14.66 -6.19
CA HIS A 107 -13.68 13.40 -6.50
C HIS A 107 -15.16 13.69 -6.78
N ASN A 108 -15.59 13.53 -8.02
CA ASN A 108 -16.98 13.73 -8.43
C ASN A 108 -17.72 12.41 -8.65
N PHE A 109 -17.16 11.53 -9.46
CA PHE A 109 -17.74 10.24 -9.79
C PHE A 109 -16.64 9.20 -10.03
N ALA A 110 -16.84 7.97 -9.59
CA ALA A 110 -15.94 6.87 -9.84
C ALA A 110 -16.67 5.59 -10.20
N ILE A 111 -16.08 4.82 -11.11
CA ILE A 111 -16.38 3.41 -11.30
C ILE A 111 -15.19 2.62 -10.80
N VAL A 112 -15.44 1.67 -9.91
CA VAL A 112 -14.43 0.78 -9.35
C VAL A 112 -14.70 -0.63 -9.87
N ASP A 113 -13.79 -1.14 -10.71
CA ASP A 113 -13.84 -2.52 -11.19
C ASP A 113 -13.23 -3.46 -10.15
N GLU A 114 -13.67 -4.72 -10.12
CA GLU A 114 -13.23 -5.73 -9.13
C GLU A 114 -13.29 -5.20 -7.68
N VAL A 115 -14.43 -4.63 -7.32
CA VAL A 115 -14.64 -3.92 -6.05
C VAL A 115 -14.47 -4.80 -4.81
N ASP A 116 -14.73 -6.09 -4.91
CA ASP A 116 -14.48 -7.10 -3.88
C ASP A 116 -12.98 -7.24 -3.57
N SER A 117 -12.15 -7.35 -4.60
CA SER A 117 -10.69 -7.35 -4.43
C SER A 117 -10.19 -6.04 -3.80
N ILE A 118 -10.60 -4.91 -4.35
CA ILE A 118 -10.07 -3.60 -3.93
C ILE A 118 -10.55 -3.20 -2.53
N LEU A 119 -11.85 -3.35 -2.23
CA LEU A 119 -12.43 -2.85 -0.98
C LEU A 119 -12.50 -3.88 0.15
N ILE A 120 -12.25 -5.16 -0.14
CA ILE A 120 -12.26 -6.22 0.87
C ILE A 120 -10.86 -6.82 1.02
N ASP A 121 -10.35 -7.47 -0.02
CA ASP A 121 -9.11 -8.25 0.10
C ASP A 121 -7.89 -7.34 0.32
N GLU A 122 -7.69 -6.35 -0.54
CA GLU A 122 -6.55 -5.43 -0.46
C GLU A 122 -6.71 -4.36 0.62
N ALA A 123 -7.94 -4.09 1.08
CA ALA A 123 -8.20 -3.04 2.08
C ALA A 123 -7.58 -3.32 3.46
N ARG A 124 -7.15 -4.54 3.72
CA ARG A 124 -6.45 -4.92 4.96
C ARG A 124 -5.04 -4.35 5.04
N THR A 125 -4.41 -4.08 3.92
CA THR A 125 -3.06 -3.51 3.86
C THR A 125 -3.16 -2.01 3.62
N PRO A 126 -2.79 -1.16 4.59
CA PRO A 126 -2.92 0.29 4.46
C PRO A 126 -1.97 0.83 3.39
N LEU A 127 -2.36 1.93 2.75
CA LEU A 127 -1.47 2.76 1.94
C LEU A 127 -0.68 3.67 2.89
N ILE A 128 0.64 3.53 2.92
CA ILE A 128 1.50 4.31 3.81
C ILE A 128 2.55 5.04 2.99
N ILE A 129 2.64 6.37 3.16
CA ILE A 129 3.78 7.16 2.72
C ILE A 129 4.59 7.48 3.96
N SER A 130 5.73 6.82 4.12
CA SER A 130 6.70 7.11 5.16
C SER A 130 8.08 7.31 4.55
N GLY A 131 8.77 8.38 4.97
CA GLY A 131 10.20 8.48 4.77
C GLY A 131 10.91 7.76 5.92
N ALA A 132 11.93 6.96 5.64
CA ALA A 132 12.82 6.49 6.68
C ALA A 132 13.58 7.71 7.24
N SER A 133 13.47 7.97 8.55
CA SER A 133 14.49 8.79 9.21
C SER A 133 15.71 7.90 9.41
N ASP A 134 16.91 8.40 9.15
CA ASP A 134 18.15 7.63 9.32
C ASP A 134 18.31 7.06 10.74
N GLU A 135 17.80 7.76 11.76
CA GLU A 135 17.75 7.29 13.14
C GLU A 135 16.88 6.06 13.34
N SER A 136 15.72 5.99 12.66
CA SER A 136 14.82 4.82 12.78
C SER A 136 15.41 3.58 12.15
N VAL A 137 16.08 3.69 11.01
CA VAL A 137 16.73 2.54 10.32
C VAL A 137 17.85 1.95 11.18
N GLY A 138 18.66 2.80 11.82
CA GLY A 138 19.71 2.36 12.74
C GLY A 138 19.15 1.57 13.92
N MET A 139 18.03 2.02 14.50
CA MET A 139 17.37 1.35 15.62
C MET A 139 16.85 -0.05 15.23
N TYR A 140 16.14 -0.19 14.09
CA TYR A 140 15.65 -1.49 13.65
C TYR A 140 16.79 -2.47 13.38
N ARG A 141 17.91 -2.04 12.78
CA ARG A 141 19.09 -2.89 12.58
C ARG A 141 19.73 -3.31 13.89
N ALA A 142 19.82 -2.41 14.88
CA ALA A 142 20.35 -2.76 16.19
C ALA A 142 19.46 -3.78 16.90
N MET A 143 18.14 -3.62 16.86
CA MET A 143 17.19 -4.55 17.48
C MET A 143 17.13 -5.89 16.72
N ASP A 144 17.31 -5.92 15.42
CA ASP A 144 17.47 -7.15 14.64
C ASP A 144 18.67 -7.99 15.12
N GLN A 145 19.81 -7.33 15.40
CA GLN A 145 21.00 -7.99 15.95
C GLN A 145 20.74 -8.64 17.33
N ILE A 146 19.91 -8.01 18.16
CA ILE A 146 19.53 -8.56 19.47
C ILE A 146 18.62 -9.76 19.29
N VAL A 147 17.58 -9.66 18.45
CA VAL A 147 16.63 -10.75 18.20
C VAL A 147 17.32 -11.99 17.64
N ARG A 148 18.34 -11.84 16.83
CA ARG A 148 19.17 -12.96 16.31
C ARG A 148 19.93 -13.73 17.39
N GLN A 149 20.09 -13.18 18.59
CA GLN A 149 20.77 -13.81 19.72
C GLN A 149 19.81 -14.53 20.67
N LEU A 150 18.49 -14.36 20.50
CA LEU A 150 17.48 -14.98 21.33
C LEU A 150 17.31 -16.47 20.97
N GLY A 151 17.15 -17.30 21.99
CA GLY A 151 16.85 -18.74 21.88
C GLY A 151 15.34 -19.02 21.81
N PRO A 152 14.95 -20.28 21.54
CA PRO A 152 13.54 -20.67 21.48
C PRO A 152 12.77 -20.48 22.79
N GLU A 153 13.45 -20.43 23.93
CA GLU A 153 12.89 -20.19 25.26
C GLU A 153 12.57 -18.72 25.52
N ASP A 154 13.18 -17.81 24.75
CA ASP A 154 13.08 -16.37 24.95
C ASP A 154 11.79 -15.76 24.38
N TYR A 155 11.04 -16.51 23.56
CA TYR A 155 9.84 -16.00 22.92
C TYR A 155 8.78 -17.07 22.66
N THR A 156 7.55 -16.62 22.47
CA THR A 156 6.42 -17.44 22.03
C THR A 156 5.86 -16.93 20.72
N VAL A 157 5.46 -17.84 19.81
CA VAL A 157 4.87 -17.52 18.51
C VAL A 157 3.47 -18.11 18.41
N ASP A 158 2.49 -17.29 18.10
CA ASP A 158 1.15 -17.73 17.71
C ASP A 158 0.97 -17.54 16.19
N GLU A 159 1.09 -18.63 15.45
CA GLU A 159 0.95 -18.59 13.99
C GLU A 159 -0.46 -18.21 13.54
N LYS A 160 -1.50 -18.57 14.32
CA LYS A 160 -2.90 -18.24 13.97
C LYS A 160 -3.20 -16.76 14.19
N ALA A 161 -2.74 -16.22 15.31
CA ALA A 161 -2.88 -14.80 15.62
C ALA A 161 -1.84 -13.92 14.88
N ARG A 162 -0.85 -14.54 14.22
CA ARG A 162 0.29 -13.87 13.57
C ARG A 162 1.02 -12.91 14.53
N THR A 163 1.28 -13.39 15.74
CA THR A 163 1.97 -12.62 16.79
C THR A 163 3.18 -13.37 17.32
N ALA A 164 4.18 -12.62 17.77
CA ALA A 164 5.33 -13.11 18.51
C ALA A 164 5.53 -12.21 19.73
N MET A 165 5.79 -12.81 20.88
CA MET A 165 5.96 -12.12 22.17
C MET A 165 7.17 -12.65 22.91
N LEU A 166 7.86 -11.80 23.67
CA LEU A 166 8.94 -12.23 24.56
C LEU A 166 8.36 -13.01 25.74
N SER A 167 9.08 -14.04 26.19
CA SER A 167 8.88 -14.68 27.49
C SER A 167 9.49 -13.82 28.61
N GLU A 168 9.33 -14.22 29.87
CA GLU A 168 9.99 -13.57 31.00
C GLU A 168 11.52 -13.69 30.87
N GLU A 169 12.02 -14.84 30.47
CA GLU A 169 13.43 -15.10 30.19
C GLU A 169 13.94 -14.23 29.04
N GLY A 170 13.15 -14.10 27.96
CA GLY A 170 13.48 -13.27 26.80
C GLY A 170 13.54 -11.78 27.13
N VAL A 171 12.67 -11.30 28.02
CA VAL A 171 12.74 -9.93 28.52
C VAL A 171 14.05 -9.70 29.26
N ALA A 172 14.40 -10.56 30.22
CA ALA A 172 15.63 -10.45 30.98
C ALA A 172 16.87 -10.54 30.08
N HIS A 173 16.82 -11.38 29.05
CA HIS A 173 17.90 -11.52 28.07
C HIS A 173 18.05 -10.24 27.22
N CYS A 174 16.95 -9.66 26.75
CA CYS A 174 16.97 -8.38 26.03
C CYS A 174 17.50 -7.23 26.89
N GLU A 175 17.09 -7.16 28.17
CA GLU A 175 17.57 -6.15 29.13
C GLU A 175 19.08 -6.24 29.35
N ALA A 176 19.61 -7.46 29.46
CA ALA A 176 21.03 -7.71 29.59
C ALA A 176 21.80 -7.27 28.32
N LEU A 177 21.30 -7.60 27.12
CA LEU A 177 21.91 -7.24 25.84
C LEU A 177 21.87 -5.75 25.56
N LEU A 178 20.81 -5.07 25.99
CA LEU A 178 20.61 -3.61 25.82
C LEU A 178 21.28 -2.80 26.91
N HIS A 179 21.73 -3.41 28.00
CA HIS A 179 22.23 -2.76 29.21
C HIS A 179 21.19 -1.79 29.83
N VAL A 180 19.93 -2.22 29.89
CA VAL A 180 18.82 -1.48 30.51
C VAL A 180 18.27 -2.28 31.70
N ASP A 181 17.80 -1.56 32.73
CA ASP A 181 17.26 -2.20 33.93
C ASP A 181 15.81 -2.68 33.75
N ASN A 182 15.04 -2.07 32.85
CA ASN A 182 13.65 -2.41 32.58
C ASN A 182 13.29 -2.06 31.12
N LEU A 183 12.99 -3.08 30.31
CA LEU A 183 12.59 -2.93 28.92
C LEU A 183 11.23 -2.22 28.78
N PHE A 184 10.37 -2.29 29.80
CA PHE A 184 9.04 -1.66 29.81
C PHE A 184 9.04 -0.25 30.38
N ASP A 185 10.18 0.32 30.71
CA ASP A 185 10.28 1.72 31.10
C ASP A 185 9.86 2.62 29.92
N PRO A 186 9.12 3.73 30.16
CA PRO A 186 8.78 4.69 29.10
C PRO A 186 9.96 5.19 28.27
N ALA A 187 11.15 5.24 28.82
CA ALA A 187 12.38 5.59 28.11
C ALA A 187 12.78 4.54 27.04
N ASN A 188 12.42 3.28 27.23
CA ASN A 188 12.80 2.14 26.39
C ASN A 188 11.68 1.66 25.46
N ILE A 189 10.51 2.33 25.46
CA ILE A 189 9.32 1.88 24.73
C ILE A 189 9.56 1.73 23.22
N THR A 190 10.41 2.58 22.66
CA THR A 190 10.80 2.51 21.23
C THR A 190 11.63 1.27 20.94
N GLN A 191 12.60 0.93 21.81
CA GLN A 191 13.43 -0.26 21.70
C GLN A 191 12.59 -1.53 21.84
N GLN A 192 11.72 -1.59 22.85
CA GLN A 192 10.76 -2.66 23.06
C GLN A 192 9.90 -2.89 21.82
N HIS A 193 9.33 -1.81 21.26
CA HIS A 193 8.52 -1.89 20.05
C HIS A 193 9.30 -2.46 18.87
N CYS A 194 10.52 -1.96 18.62
CA CYS A 194 11.37 -2.47 17.53
C CYS A 194 11.76 -3.94 17.71
N ILE A 195 12.00 -4.40 18.94
CA ILE A 195 12.27 -5.82 19.24
C ILE A 195 11.05 -6.69 18.89
N LEU A 196 9.86 -6.29 19.32
CA LEU A 196 8.63 -7.04 19.00
C LEU A 196 8.36 -7.10 17.50
N GLN A 197 8.62 -6.02 16.76
CA GLN A 197 8.51 -6.04 15.29
C GLN A 197 9.60 -6.90 14.64
N ALA A 198 10.83 -6.88 15.15
CA ALA A 198 11.89 -7.76 14.66
C ALA A 198 11.59 -9.25 14.93
N LEU A 199 11.10 -9.61 16.13
CA LEU A 199 10.62 -10.97 16.43
C LEU A 199 9.53 -11.40 15.45
N LYS A 200 8.57 -10.55 15.21
CA LYS A 200 7.48 -10.80 14.26
C LYS A 200 8.02 -11.00 12.83
N ALA A 201 8.95 -10.16 12.40
CA ALA A 201 9.62 -10.27 11.10
C ALA A 201 10.37 -11.60 10.94
N HIS A 202 11.04 -12.09 12.00
CA HIS A 202 11.83 -13.34 11.95
C HIS A 202 10.97 -14.59 12.02
N HIS A 203 9.93 -14.61 12.86
CA HIS A 203 9.25 -15.86 13.23
C HIS A 203 7.84 -15.99 12.65
N VAL A 204 7.20 -14.89 12.24
CA VAL A 204 5.84 -14.89 11.70
C VAL A 204 5.83 -14.66 10.18
N PHE A 205 6.69 -13.77 9.67
CA PHE A 205 6.71 -13.39 8.26
C PHE A 205 7.80 -14.13 7.49
N LYS A 206 7.40 -14.91 6.49
CA LYS A 206 8.26 -15.80 5.70
C LYS A 206 8.57 -15.16 4.35
N ARG A 207 9.86 -15.10 4.00
CA ARG A 207 10.29 -14.70 2.67
C ARG A 207 9.74 -15.66 1.62
N ASP A 208 9.39 -15.15 0.46
CA ASP A 208 8.80 -15.85 -0.69
C ASP A 208 7.39 -16.42 -0.43
N VAL A 209 6.76 -16.04 0.70
CA VAL A 209 5.38 -16.35 1.06
C VAL A 209 4.63 -15.05 1.38
N ASP A 210 5.06 -14.31 2.41
CA ASP A 210 4.42 -13.08 2.86
C ASP A 210 5.03 -11.84 2.18
N TYR A 211 6.29 -11.93 1.77
CA TYR A 211 7.00 -10.87 1.06
C TYR A 211 8.11 -11.45 0.18
N ILE A 212 8.50 -10.68 -0.84
CA ILE A 212 9.70 -10.93 -1.64
C ILE A 212 10.69 -9.78 -1.49
N VAL A 213 11.95 -10.01 -1.88
CA VAL A 213 12.95 -8.94 -2.00
C VAL A 213 13.22 -8.72 -3.48
N GLN A 214 12.92 -7.52 -3.98
CA GLN A 214 13.11 -7.14 -5.36
C GLN A 214 13.80 -5.75 -5.41
N ASN A 215 14.92 -5.66 -6.13
CA ASN A 215 15.74 -4.43 -6.22
C ASN A 215 16.11 -3.85 -4.83
N ASP A 216 16.53 -4.72 -3.91
CA ASP A 216 16.86 -4.40 -2.52
C ASP A 216 15.72 -3.76 -1.71
N LYS A 217 14.47 -4.01 -2.11
CA LYS A 217 13.26 -3.57 -1.41
C LYS A 217 12.38 -4.74 -1.04
N VAL A 218 11.76 -4.65 0.11
CA VAL A 218 10.71 -5.59 0.54
C VAL A 218 9.43 -5.23 -0.21
N VAL A 219 8.86 -6.21 -0.93
CA VAL A 219 7.57 -6.09 -1.62
C VAL A 219 6.61 -7.10 -1.01
N ILE A 220 5.45 -6.62 -0.58
CA ILE A 220 4.43 -7.45 0.06
C ILE A 220 3.81 -8.40 -0.96
N VAL A 221 3.57 -9.64 -0.55
CA VAL A 221 2.72 -10.60 -1.27
C VAL A 221 1.35 -10.60 -0.60
N ASP A 222 0.30 -10.37 -1.37
CA ASP A 222 -1.07 -10.44 -0.86
C ASP A 222 -1.43 -11.88 -0.46
N GLU A 223 -1.88 -12.06 0.76
CA GLU A 223 -2.18 -13.37 1.35
C GLU A 223 -3.28 -14.13 0.59
N PHE A 224 -4.23 -13.43 -0.03
CA PHE A 224 -5.39 -14.03 -0.69
C PHE A 224 -5.19 -14.24 -2.17
N THR A 225 -4.58 -13.28 -2.84
CA THR A 225 -4.42 -13.29 -4.30
C THR A 225 -3.04 -13.76 -4.76
N GLY A 226 -2.04 -13.77 -3.87
CA GLY A 226 -0.65 -14.04 -4.20
C GLY A 226 0.00 -12.96 -5.08
N ARG A 227 -0.64 -11.80 -5.25
CA ARG A 227 -0.14 -10.70 -6.07
C ARG A 227 0.87 -9.85 -5.30
N LEU A 228 1.84 -9.31 -6.04
CA LEU A 228 2.78 -8.34 -5.49
C LEU A 228 2.09 -6.98 -5.32
N MET A 229 2.26 -6.41 -4.13
CA MET A 229 1.69 -5.12 -3.77
C MET A 229 2.77 -4.04 -3.78
N ASP A 230 3.18 -3.61 -4.98
CA ASP A 230 4.17 -2.55 -5.15
C ASP A 230 3.72 -1.25 -4.47
N GLY A 231 4.66 -0.63 -3.75
CA GLY A 231 4.43 0.63 -3.06
C GLY A 231 3.65 0.52 -1.75
N ARG A 232 3.07 -0.64 -1.40
CA ARG A 232 2.47 -0.87 -0.09
C ARG A 232 3.51 -1.26 0.96
N ARG A 233 3.26 -0.88 2.21
CA ARG A 233 4.13 -1.17 3.35
C ARG A 233 3.31 -1.72 4.50
N TYR A 234 3.89 -2.65 5.27
CA TYR A 234 3.31 -3.06 6.56
C TYR A 234 3.35 -1.88 7.53
N SER A 235 2.33 -1.79 8.38
CA SER A 235 2.20 -0.77 9.43
C SER A 235 3.10 -1.05 10.64
N ASP A 236 3.09 -0.12 11.59
CA ASP A 236 3.66 -0.25 12.93
C ASP A 236 5.15 -0.63 12.98
N GLY A 237 5.93 -0.26 11.97
CA GLY A 237 7.36 -0.53 11.93
C GLY A 237 7.74 -1.93 11.46
N LEU A 238 6.76 -2.81 11.18
CA LEU A 238 7.04 -4.17 10.69
C LEU A 238 7.79 -4.17 9.35
N HIS A 239 7.46 -3.24 8.45
CA HIS A 239 8.14 -3.14 7.16
C HIS A 239 9.62 -2.81 7.33
N GLN A 240 9.96 -1.87 8.22
CA GLN A 240 11.33 -1.52 8.57
C GLN A 240 12.07 -2.69 9.24
N ALA A 241 11.37 -3.48 10.07
CA ALA A 241 11.93 -4.68 10.66
C ALA A 241 12.24 -5.76 9.61
N LEU A 242 11.41 -5.90 8.57
CA LEU A 242 11.67 -6.80 7.44
C LEU A 242 12.81 -6.31 6.54
N GLU A 243 12.94 -4.99 6.36
CA GLU A 243 14.08 -4.38 5.65
C GLU A 243 15.41 -4.51 6.42
N ALA A 244 15.35 -4.62 7.76
CA ALA A 244 16.52 -4.83 8.62
C ALA A 244 16.96 -6.31 8.68
N LYS A 245 16.04 -7.25 8.56
CA LYS A 245 16.24 -8.72 8.52
C LYS A 245 17.03 -9.14 7.29
#